data_dfb691692e94822c630c18bc00663b2f
#
_entry.id   dfb691692e94822c630c18bc00663b2f
#
_cell.length_a   1.000
_cell.length_b   1.000
_cell.length_c   1.000
_cell.angle_alpha   90.00
_cell.angle_beta   90.00
_cell.angle_gamma   90.00
#
_symmetry.space_group_name_H-M   'P 1'
#
loop_
_entity.id
_entity.type
_entity.pdbx_description
1 polymer ?
#
loop_
_entity_poly.entity_id
_entity_poly.type
_entity_poly.pdbx_seq_one_letter_code
_entity_poly.pdbx_strand_id
1 'polypeptide(L)'
;SLPRPWVFTTNYDLFNETAMDRLGLPYTNGFSGVVERRFNPATFRYALAEQLDVTSRKWSAVDGFVYLCKIHGSISWTEDDHGLFPIRETAVSKEPGKVMIYPTPAKQNSSLGSPYADLFREFQSRIVREQSVLFTMGYAFGDEHINNIIYQALTIPTFRLVIFVDPDLDGEIAKLRALNDPRIWIIGGAGRSAGRKAHYFDTIIEEFMPQRPSERIDDA
;
A
#
# COMPACT_ATOMS: atom_id res chain seq x y z
N SER A 1 -19.81 -7.77 -2.61
CA SER A 1 -18.35 -7.99 -2.78
C SER A 1 -17.61 -7.25 -1.67
N LEU A 2 -16.51 -7.82 -1.22
CA LEU A 2 -15.60 -7.15 -0.27
C LEU A 2 -14.94 -5.95 -0.97
N PRO A 3 -14.61 -4.88 -0.23
CA PRO A 3 -13.86 -3.77 -0.81
C PRO A 3 -12.48 -4.27 -1.27
N ARG A 4 -12.04 -3.79 -2.44
CA ARG A 4 -10.73 -4.15 -2.98
C ARG A 4 -9.62 -3.62 -2.09
N PRO A 5 -8.56 -4.42 -1.85
CA PRO A 5 -7.46 -4.00 -1.00
C PRO A 5 -6.62 -2.89 -1.65
N TRP A 6 -6.20 -1.95 -0.82
CA TRP A 6 -5.20 -0.95 -1.13
C TRP A 6 -3.93 -1.25 -0.35
N VAL A 7 -2.82 -1.30 -1.04
CA VAL A 7 -1.49 -1.46 -0.46
C VAL A 7 -0.74 -0.15 -0.66
N PHE A 8 -0.43 0.52 0.45
CA PHE A 8 0.42 1.71 0.46
C PHE A 8 1.78 1.31 1.01
N THR A 9 2.83 1.63 0.29
CA THR A 9 4.19 1.34 0.75
C THR A 9 5.09 2.54 0.63
N THR A 10 5.98 2.69 1.60
CA THR A 10 7.08 3.65 1.58
C THR A 10 8.37 3.03 1.02
N ASN A 11 8.37 1.72 0.76
CA ASN A 11 9.51 1.01 0.23
C ASN A 11 9.66 1.24 -1.28
N TYR A 12 10.91 1.36 -1.71
CA TYR A 12 11.27 1.56 -3.12
C TYR A 12 11.43 0.26 -3.91
N ASP A 13 11.58 -0.88 -3.19
CA ASP A 13 11.78 -2.19 -3.80
C ASP A 13 10.57 -2.67 -4.62
N LEU A 14 10.72 -3.79 -5.32
CA LEU A 14 9.69 -4.41 -6.16
C LEU A 14 9.13 -5.70 -5.55
N PHE A 15 9.21 -5.88 -4.23
CA PHE A 15 8.74 -7.11 -3.61
C PHE A 15 7.22 -7.30 -3.74
N ASN A 16 6.44 -6.23 -3.60
CA ASN A 16 5.00 -6.29 -3.77
C ASN A 16 4.61 -6.66 -5.20
N GLU A 17 5.20 -5.98 -6.18
CA GLU A 17 4.97 -6.25 -7.61
C GLU A 17 5.37 -7.68 -7.96
N THR A 18 6.56 -8.12 -7.53
CA THR A 18 7.05 -9.48 -7.76
C THR A 18 6.14 -10.53 -7.13
N ALA A 19 5.63 -10.27 -5.92
CA ALA A 19 4.72 -11.19 -5.26
C ALA A 19 3.38 -11.31 -6.01
N MET A 20 2.81 -10.18 -6.45
CA MET A 20 1.57 -10.16 -7.22
C MET A 20 1.73 -10.86 -8.57
N ASP A 21 2.83 -10.60 -9.29
CA ASP A 21 3.14 -11.24 -10.56
C ASP A 21 3.27 -12.76 -10.41
N ARG A 22 3.99 -13.24 -9.39
CA ARG A 22 4.14 -14.67 -9.12
C ARG A 22 2.85 -15.37 -8.73
N LEU A 23 1.94 -14.67 -8.09
CA LEU A 23 0.63 -15.18 -7.68
C LEU A 23 -0.43 -15.01 -8.77
N GLY A 24 -0.11 -14.35 -9.88
CA GLY A 24 -1.07 -14.03 -10.93
C GLY A 24 -2.18 -13.07 -10.45
N LEU A 25 -1.92 -12.27 -9.43
CA LEU A 25 -2.88 -11.30 -8.91
C LEU A 25 -2.88 -10.04 -9.77
N PRO A 26 -4.01 -9.67 -10.37
CA PRO A 26 -4.09 -8.43 -11.14
C PRO A 26 -4.02 -7.22 -10.23
N TYR A 27 -3.20 -6.23 -10.60
CA TYR A 27 -3.05 -4.99 -9.82
C TYR A 27 -2.82 -3.78 -10.72
N THR A 28 -2.96 -2.61 -10.14
CA THR A 28 -2.46 -1.35 -10.72
C THR A 28 -1.52 -0.67 -9.74
N ASN A 29 -0.43 -0.11 -10.27
CA ASN A 29 0.55 0.66 -9.50
C ASN A 29 0.60 2.15 -9.91
N GLY A 30 -0.44 2.63 -10.60
CA GLY A 30 -0.49 4.00 -11.07
C GLY A 30 0.07 4.20 -12.48
N PHE A 31 0.51 3.14 -13.17
CA PHE A 31 1.06 3.22 -14.51
C PHE A 31 0.14 2.59 -15.55
N SER A 32 0.07 3.22 -16.71
CA SER A 32 -0.65 2.72 -17.88
C SER A 32 0.29 2.55 -19.06
N GLY A 33 -0.11 1.72 -20.02
CA GLY A 33 0.70 1.31 -21.16
C GLY A 33 1.32 -0.07 -20.99
N VAL A 34 1.65 -0.72 -22.09
CA VAL A 34 2.26 -2.06 -22.12
C VAL A 34 3.75 -1.97 -22.48
N VAL A 35 4.09 -1.18 -23.50
CA VAL A 35 5.48 -1.00 -23.96
C VAL A 35 6.12 0.20 -23.28
N GLU A 36 5.46 1.33 -23.31
CA GLU A 36 5.85 2.52 -22.57
C GLU A 36 4.86 2.74 -21.45
N ARG A 37 5.30 2.47 -20.24
CA ARG A 37 4.48 2.64 -19.05
C ARG A 37 4.72 4.02 -18.46
N ARG A 38 3.65 4.84 -18.42
CA ARG A 38 3.68 6.20 -17.90
C ARG A 38 2.76 6.34 -16.70
N PHE A 39 3.16 7.15 -15.73
CA PHE A 39 2.33 7.42 -14.56
C PHE A 39 1.02 8.11 -14.97
N ASN A 40 -0.07 7.51 -14.59
CA ASN A 40 -1.42 7.99 -14.83
C ASN A 40 -2.30 7.73 -13.59
N PRO A 41 -2.53 8.73 -12.73
CA PRO A 41 -3.30 8.55 -11.50
C PRO A 41 -4.76 8.11 -11.77
N ALA A 42 -5.28 8.29 -12.99
CA ALA A 42 -6.61 7.80 -13.33
C ALA A 42 -6.72 6.27 -13.21
N THR A 43 -5.62 5.52 -13.32
CA THR A 43 -5.62 4.06 -13.16
C THR A 43 -6.09 3.61 -11.79
N PHE A 44 -5.92 4.42 -10.75
CA PHE A 44 -6.43 4.16 -9.41
C PHE A 44 -7.97 4.24 -9.29
N ARG A 45 -8.64 4.70 -10.36
CA ARG A 45 -10.11 4.70 -10.45
C ARG A 45 -10.65 3.58 -11.34
N TYR A 46 -9.75 2.83 -12.02
CA TYR A 46 -10.15 1.74 -12.88
C TYR A 46 -10.52 0.50 -12.05
N ALA A 47 -11.39 -0.31 -12.60
CA ALA A 47 -11.73 -1.61 -12.08
C ALA A 47 -11.52 -2.64 -13.18
N LEU A 48 -10.96 -3.79 -12.81
CA LEU A 48 -10.90 -4.93 -13.71
C LEU A 48 -12.25 -5.66 -13.67
N ALA A 49 -12.78 -5.99 -14.83
CA ALA A 49 -14.00 -6.77 -14.96
C ALA A 49 -13.81 -7.92 -15.95
N GLU A 50 -14.39 -9.05 -15.66
CA GLU A 50 -14.46 -10.21 -16.56
C GLU A 50 -15.84 -10.30 -17.22
N GLN A 51 -15.88 -10.76 -18.45
CA GLN A 51 -17.12 -11.00 -19.15
C GLN A 51 -17.59 -12.42 -18.85
N LEU A 52 -18.68 -12.54 -18.08
CA LEU A 52 -19.24 -13.84 -17.70
C LEU A 52 -20.02 -14.52 -18.83
N ASP A 53 -20.64 -13.74 -19.69
CA ASP A 53 -21.43 -14.23 -20.81
C ASP A 53 -21.34 -13.27 -22.00
N VAL A 54 -20.86 -13.77 -23.13
CA VAL A 54 -20.71 -13.00 -24.36
C VAL A 54 -22.07 -12.62 -24.95
N THR A 55 -23.06 -13.48 -24.83
CA THR A 55 -24.39 -13.30 -25.44
C THR A 55 -25.22 -12.23 -24.70
N SER A 56 -25.22 -12.31 -23.38
CA SER A 56 -25.98 -11.38 -22.52
C SER A 56 -25.20 -10.13 -22.14
N ARG A 57 -23.95 -10.01 -22.57
CA ARG A 57 -23.02 -8.91 -22.17
C ARG A 57 -22.93 -8.72 -20.66
N LYS A 58 -22.99 -9.81 -19.91
CA LYS A 58 -22.91 -9.80 -18.45
C LYS A 58 -21.45 -9.69 -18.01
N TRP A 59 -21.17 -8.69 -17.19
CA TRP A 59 -19.85 -8.43 -16.63
C TRP A 59 -19.84 -8.60 -15.12
N SER A 60 -18.73 -9.08 -14.57
CA SER A 60 -18.48 -9.11 -13.14
C SER A 60 -17.16 -8.43 -12.82
N ALA A 61 -17.11 -7.73 -11.72
CA ALA A 61 -15.87 -7.15 -11.25
C ALA A 61 -14.95 -8.25 -10.69
N VAL A 62 -13.67 -8.21 -11.05
CA VAL A 62 -12.66 -9.12 -10.51
C VAL A 62 -12.37 -8.72 -9.06
N ASP A 63 -12.69 -9.59 -8.11
CA ASP A 63 -12.55 -9.30 -6.68
C ASP A 63 -11.09 -9.28 -6.20
N GLY A 64 -10.22 -10.08 -6.83
CA GLY A 64 -8.79 -10.16 -6.48
C GLY A 64 -7.93 -8.99 -6.95
N PHE A 65 -8.51 -7.92 -7.52
CA PHE A 65 -7.76 -6.77 -8.01
C PHE A 65 -7.21 -5.90 -6.88
N VAL A 66 -5.91 -5.59 -6.93
CA VAL A 66 -5.18 -4.83 -5.89
C VAL A 66 -4.76 -3.46 -6.40
N TYR A 67 -4.86 -2.45 -5.56
CA TYR A 67 -4.29 -1.13 -5.81
C TYR A 67 -2.99 -0.98 -5.02
N LEU A 68 -1.86 -0.92 -5.72
CA LEU A 68 -0.53 -0.72 -5.12
C LEU A 68 -0.10 0.74 -5.30
N CYS A 69 0.07 1.44 -4.20
CA CYS A 69 0.49 2.84 -4.17
C CYS A 69 1.85 2.98 -3.48
N LYS A 70 2.89 3.29 -4.25
CA LYS A 70 4.26 3.50 -3.74
C LYS A 70 4.46 4.98 -3.43
N ILE A 71 4.15 5.37 -2.20
CA ILE A 71 4.05 6.79 -1.79
C ILE A 71 5.37 7.55 -2.01
N HIS A 72 6.51 6.89 -1.83
CA HIS A 72 7.84 7.49 -1.97
C HIS A 72 8.52 7.18 -3.31
N GLY A 73 7.82 6.54 -4.25
CA GLY A 73 8.39 6.15 -5.54
C GLY A 73 8.92 4.72 -5.57
N SER A 74 9.66 4.40 -6.63
CA SER A 74 10.17 3.05 -6.90
C SER A 74 11.53 3.10 -7.59
N ILE A 75 12.32 2.05 -7.39
CA ILE A 75 13.58 1.84 -8.11
C ILE A 75 13.37 1.62 -9.63
N SER A 76 12.14 1.34 -10.06
CA SER A 76 11.76 1.18 -11.47
C SER A 76 11.27 2.47 -12.13
N TRP A 77 11.22 3.60 -11.41
CA TRP A 77 10.71 4.85 -11.96
C TRP A 77 11.83 5.74 -12.45
N THR A 78 11.63 6.37 -13.60
CA THR A 78 12.56 7.33 -14.19
C THR A 78 11.83 8.61 -14.57
N GLU A 79 12.51 9.75 -14.40
CA GLU A 79 12.02 11.04 -14.95
C GLU A 79 12.33 11.12 -16.46
N ASP A 80 11.39 11.70 -17.19
CA ASP A 80 11.54 12.03 -18.60
C ASP A 80 11.57 13.55 -18.75
N ASP A 81 12.69 14.10 -19.20
CA ASP A 81 12.91 15.55 -19.28
C ASP A 81 12.01 16.28 -20.29
N HIS A 82 11.22 15.57 -21.09
CA HIS A 82 10.54 16.12 -22.26
C HIS A 82 9.04 15.81 -22.39
N GLY A 83 8.30 15.50 -21.32
CA GLY A 83 6.91 15.09 -21.44
C GLY A 83 5.94 15.74 -20.45
N LEU A 84 4.66 15.78 -20.88
CA LEU A 84 3.53 16.12 -19.98
C LEU A 84 3.36 15.10 -18.84
N PHE A 85 3.94 13.90 -18.99
CA PHE A 85 3.94 12.83 -18.01
C PHE A 85 5.40 12.49 -17.68
N PRO A 86 5.99 13.18 -16.72
CA PRO A 86 7.44 13.14 -16.49
C PRO A 86 7.96 11.81 -15.94
N ILE A 87 7.08 10.92 -15.43
CA ILE A 87 7.50 9.67 -14.81
C ILE A 87 7.13 8.48 -15.67
N ARG A 88 8.13 7.66 -15.98
CA ARG A 88 8.01 6.37 -16.65
C ARG A 88 8.43 5.24 -15.72
N GLU A 89 7.81 4.09 -15.90
CA GLU A 89 8.24 2.84 -15.29
C GLU A 89 9.09 2.06 -16.29
N THR A 90 10.29 1.68 -15.88
CA THR A 90 11.25 0.93 -16.69
C THR A 90 11.67 -0.33 -15.94
N ALA A 91 12.25 -1.30 -16.66
CA ALA A 91 12.98 -2.37 -16.00
C ALA A 91 14.08 -1.76 -15.12
N VAL A 92 14.34 -2.38 -13.96
CA VAL A 92 15.39 -1.90 -13.04
C VAL A 92 16.72 -1.88 -13.77
N SER A 93 17.23 -0.68 -14.05
CA SER A 93 18.54 -0.52 -14.65
C SER A 93 19.62 -0.78 -13.63
N LYS A 94 20.68 -1.49 -14.07
CA LYS A 94 21.91 -1.67 -13.25
C LYS A 94 22.79 -0.43 -13.24
N GLU A 95 22.46 0.59 -14.01
CA GLU A 95 23.24 1.83 -14.04
C GLU A 95 22.82 2.74 -12.87
N PRO A 96 23.73 3.05 -11.96
CA PRO A 96 23.45 4.01 -10.90
C PRO A 96 23.40 5.41 -11.50
N GLY A 97 22.27 6.10 -11.44
CA GLY A 97 22.32 7.54 -11.71
C GLY A 97 21.05 8.25 -12.13
N LYS A 98 19.97 7.59 -12.52
CA LYS A 98 18.76 8.29 -12.97
C LYS A 98 17.46 7.85 -12.29
N VAL A 99 17.56 6.95 -11.35
CA VAL A 99 16.39 6.33 -10.74
C VAL A 99 16.45 6.60 -9.25
N MET A 100 15.79 7.56 -8.79
CA MET A 100 15.22 7.63 -7.45
C MET A 100 14.93 9.06 -7.07
N ILE A 101 13.70 9.33 -6.77
CA ILE A 101 13.34 10.57 -6.11
C ILE A 101 13.40 10.29 -4.62
N TYR A 102 14.55 10.54 -4.01
CA TYR A 102 14.64 10.57 -2.56
C TYR A 102 13.82 11.73 -2.04
N PRO A 103 13.01 11.55 -1.01
CA PRO A 103 12.44 12.65 -0.26
C PRO A 103 13.60 13.33 0.50
N THR A 104 14.30 14.26 -0.16
CA THR A 104 15.23 15.12 0.53
C THR A 104 14.49 16.37 1.03
N PRO A 105 14.80 16.88 2.22
CA PRO A 105 14.20 18.12 2.73
C PRO A 105 14.30 19.30 1.76
N ALA A 106 15.36 19.34 0.93
CA ALA A 106 15.55 20.37 -0.10
C ALA A 106 14.59 20.25 -1.30
N LYS A 107 13.97 19.07 -1.52
CA LYS A 107 12.98 18.82 -2.58
C LYS A 107 11.53 18.87 -2.09
N GLN A 108 11.28 19.24 -0.83
CA GLN A 108 9.91 19.47 -0.33
C GLN A 108 9.12 20.44 -1.19
N ASN A 109 9.77 21.43 -1.84
CA ASN A 109 9.11 22.33 -2.78
C ASN A 109 8.80 21.69 -4.14
N SER A 110 9.46 20.60 -4.53
CA SER A 110 9.15 19.83 -5.75
C SER A 110 8.22 18.64 -5.50
N SER A 111 7.99 18.26 -4.24
CA SER A 111 7.01 17.24 -3.84
C SER A 111 5.55 17.67 -4.02
N LEU A 112 5.30 18.93 -4.38
CA LEU A 112 3.97 19.42 -4.76
C LEU A 112 3.56 19.02 -6.18
N GLY A 113 4.46 18.39 -6.96
CA GLY A 113 4.19 17.91 -8.31
C GLY A 113 3.76 16.45 -8.37
N SER A 114 3.12 16.06 -9.50
CA SER A 114 2.90 14.66 -9.83
C SER A 114 4.26 13.92 -9.97
N PRO A 115 4.40 12.66 -9.50
CA PRO A 115 3.35 11.77 -9.02
C PRO A 115 3.06 11.86 -7.50
N TYR A 116 3.92 12.50 -6.70
CA TYR A 116 3.84 12.43 -5.23
C TYR A 116 2.58 13.03 -4.67
N ALA A 117 2.22 14.24 -5.11
CA ALA A 117 0.98 14.88 -4.67
C ALA A 117 -0.26 14.01 -4.97
N ASP A 118 -0.24 13.29 -6.10
CA ASP A 118 -1.33 12.39 -6.48
C ASP A 118 -1.36 11.15 -5.58
N LEU A 119 -0.19 10.57 -5.26
CA LEU A 119 -0.07 9.39 -4.40
C LEU A 119 -0.47 9.69 -2.95
N PHE A 120 -0.04 10.83 -2.41
CA PHE A 120 -0.48 11.28 -1.08
C PHE A 120 -1.98 11.58 -1.05
N ARG A 121 -2.53 12.16 -2.11
CA ARG A 121 -3.98 12.40 -2.24
C ARG A 121 -4.77 11.09 -2.29
N GLU A 122 -4.28 10.08 -3.02
CA GLU A 122 -4.90 8.75 -3.01
C GLU A 122 -4.85 8.14 -1.61
N PHE A 123 -3.71 8.19 -0.91
CA PHE A 123 -3.62 7.70 0.46
C PHE A 123 -4.63 8.41 1.37
N GLN A 124 -4.64 9.74 1.38
CA GLN A 124 -5.58 10.54 2.16
C GLN A 124 -7.03 10.17 1.85
N SER A 125 -7.40 10.10 0.55
CA SER A 125 -8.77 9.83 0.12
C SER A 125 -9.27 8.44 0.51
N ARG A 126 -8.35 7.48 0.72
CA ARG A 126 -8.70 6.10 1.08
C ARG A 126 -8.85 5.88 2.57
N ILE A 127 -8.07 6.58 3.37
CA ILE A 127 -8.13 6.38 4.83
C ILE A 127 -8.97 7.44 5.54
N VAL A 128 -9.01 8.69 5.05
CA VAL A 128 -9.81 9.78 5.64
C VAL A 128 -11.27 9.67 5.15
N ARG A 129 -11.93 8.59 5.56
CA ARG A 129 -13.33 8.31 5.23
C ARG A 129 -13.97 7.38 6.25
N GLU A 130 -15.27 7.37 6.29
CA GLU A 130 -16.02 6.49 7.18
C GLU A 130 -15.78 5.00 6.89
N GLN A 131 -15.84 4.18 7.95
CA GLN A 131 -15.73 2.72 7.90
C GLN A 131 -14.43 2.21 7.25
N SER A 132 -13.35 2.97 7.34
CA SER A 132 -12.04 2.53 6.86
C SER A 132 -11.20 1.94 7.99
N VAL A 133 -10.36 0.96 7.63
CA VAL A 133 -9.39 0.34 8.53
C VAL A 133 -8.02 0.43 7.89
N LEU A 134 -7.06 0.98 8.61
CA LEU A 134 -5.65 1.02 8.21
C LEU A 134 -4.87 0.01 9.03
N PHE A 135 -4.20 -0.93 8.36
CA PHE A 135 -3.20 -1.80 8.94
C PHE A 135 -1.82 -1.28 8.60
N THR A 136 -0.95 -1.09 9.59
CA THR A 136 0.45 -0.74 9.37
C THR A 136 1.36 -1.88 9.81
N MET A 137 2.33 -2.23 8.96
CA MET A 137 3.31 -3.29 9.19
C MET A 137 4.69 -2.79 8.82
N GLY A 138 5.65 -2.86 9.74
CA GLY A 138 7.02 -2.39 9.51
C GLY A 138 7.13 -0.86 9.34
N TYR A 139 6.13 -0.10 9.73
CA TYR A 139 6.14 1.37 9.69
C TYR A 139 6.35 1.94 11.10
N ALA A 140 7.45 2.65 11.28
CA ALA A 140 7.88 3.21 12.57
C ALA A 140 7.37 4.65 12.84
N PHE A 141 6.44 5.15 12.04
CA PHE A 141 5.88 6.51 12.16
C PHE A 141 6.92 7.63 12.08
N GLY A 142 7.97 7.43 11.25
CA GLY A 142 9.02 8.42 11.04
C GLY A 142 8.69 9.50 10.00
N ASP A 143 7.63 9.36 9.22
CA ASP A 143 7.23 10.32 8.19
C ASP A 143 6.08 11.21 8.69
N GLU A 144 6.37 12.50 8.90
CA GLU A 144 5.42 13.46 9.42
C GLU A 144 4.21 13.66 8.49
N HIS A 145 4.41 13.62 7.16
CA HIS A 145 3.31 13.82 6.21
C HIS A 145 2.32 12.66 6.25
N ILE A 146 2.82 11.44 6.31
CA ILE A 146 1.99 10.22 6.47
C ILE A 146 1.28 10.26 7.83
N ASN A 147 2.00 10.61 8.90
CA ASN A 147 1.43 10.68 10.24
C ASN A 147 0.29 11.68 10.31
N ASN A 148 0.45 12.87 9.70
CA ASN A 148 -0.59 13.90 9.69
C ASN A 148 -1.88 13.42 8.99
N ILE A 149 -1.76 12.64 7.91
CA ILE A 149 -2.92 12.04 7.24
C ILE A 149 -3.58 10.98 8.14
N ILE A 150 -2.79 10.16 8.83
CA ILE A 150 -3.31 9.18 9.80
C ILE A 150 -4.04 9.87 10.95
N TYR A 151 -3.48 10.96 11.50
CA TYR A 151 -4.14 11.74 12.54
C TYR A 151 -5.42 12.39 12.05
N GLN A 152 -5.44 12.87 10.82
CA GLN A 152 -6.67 13.35 10.20
C GLN A 152 -7.71 12.22 10.09
N ALA A 153 -7.33 11.00 9.72
CA ALA A 153 -8.25 9.87 9.67
C ALA A 153 -8.81 9.52 11.06
N LEU A 154 -8.02 9.67 12.13
CA LEU A 154 -8.47 9.44 13.51
C LEU A 154 -9.54 10.44 13.99
N THR A 155 -9.74 11.57 13.28
CA THR A 155 -10.87 12.47 13.57
C THR A 155 -12.22 11.85 13.16
N ILE A 156 -12.21 10.80 12.33
CA ILE A 156 -13.41 10.11 11.86
C ILE A 156 -13.78 9.01 12.87
N PRO A 157 -14.98 9.05 13.47
CA PRO A 157 -15.34 8.12 14.56
C PRO A 157 -15.32 6.64 14.17
N THR A 158 -15.56 6.34 12.90
CA THR A 158 -15.65 4.96 12.38
C THR A 158 -14.32 4.43 11.81
N PHE A 159 -13.27 5.24 11.78
CA PHE A 159 -11.92 4.82 11.38
C PHE A 159 -11.28 3.92 12.45
N ARG A 160 -10.54 2.91 12.00
CA ARG A 160 -9.76 2.01 12.85
C ARG A 160 -8.30 2.00 12.40
N LEU A 161 -7.38 2.02 13.37
CA LEU A 161 -5.93 1.93 13.15
C LEU A 161 -5.37 0.70 13.85
N VAL A 162 -4.81 -0.22 13.09
CA VAL A 162 -4.15 -1.43 13.60
C VAL A 162 -2.67 -1.35 13.27
N ILE A 163 -1.84 -1.35 14.29
CA ILE A 163 -0.40 -1.11 14.18
C ILE A 163 0.35 -2.35 14.66
N PHE A 164 1.08 -3.00 13.75
CA PHE A 164 2.02 -4.05 14.10
C PHE A 164 3.41 -3.43 14.30
N VAL A 165 3.80 -3.27 15.56
CA VAL A 165 5.03 -2.55 15.93
C VAL A 165 5.51 -3.02 17.30
N ASP A 166 6.77 -2.75 17.64
CA ASP A 166 7.22 -2.90 19.03
C ASP A 166 6.45 -1.91 19.92
N PRO A 167 5.64 -2.39 20.89
CA PRO A 167 4.81 -1.51 21.70
C PRO A 167 5.61 -0.61 22.65
N ASP A 168 6.88 -0.94 22.89
CA ASP A 168 7.76 -0.18 23.76
C ASP A 168 8.55 0.92 23.06
N LEU A 169 8.32 1.11 21.73
CA LEU A 169 8.93 2.21 21.02
C LEU A 169 8.46 3.56 21.57
N ASP A 170 9.44 4.47 21.66
CA ASP A 170 9.22 5.88 22.01
C ASP A 170 8.67 6.69 20.82
N GLY A 171 8.48 7.99 21.00
CA GLY A 171 8.06 8.92 19.97
C GLY A 171 6.57 8.79 19.63
N GLU A 172 6.25 8.64 18.34
CA GLU A 172 4.84 8.64 17.88
C GLU A 172 4.05 7.43 18.39
N ILE A 173 4.67 6.27 18.55
CA ILE A 173 4.00 5.09 19.10
C ILE A 173 3.63 5.32 20.56
N ALA A 174 4.51 5.91 21.35
CA ALA A 174 4.20 6.27 22.73
C ALA A 174 3.05 7.29 22.83
N LYS A 175 3.00 8.27 21.93
CA LYS A 175 1.88 9.24 21.84
C LYS A 175 0.57 8.55 21.50
N LEU A 176 0.55 7.69 20.48
CA LEU A 176 -0.65 6.94 20.07
C LEU A 176 -1.16 6.04 21.20
N ARG A 177 -0.25 5.38 21.91
CA ARG A 177 -0.58 4.56 23.09
C ARG A 177 -1.19 5.40 24.22
N ALA A 178 -0.65 6.58 24.45
CA ALA A 178 -1.12 7.50 25.51
C ALA A 178 -2.53 8.05 25.24
N LEU A 179 -3.00 8.07 23.97
CA LEU A 179 -4.36 8.47 23.64
C LEU A 179 -5.42 7.54 24.27
N ASN A 180 -5.05 6.29 24.55
CA ASN A 180 -5.97 5.26 25.08
C ASN A 180 -7.30 5.17 24.31
N ASP A 181 -7.23 5.36 22.98
CA ASP A 181 -8.39 5.34 22.10
C ASP A 181 -8.70 3.89 21.67
N PRO A 182 -9.91 3.37 21.91
CA PRO A 182 -10.28 1.99 21.57
C PRO A 182 -10.26 1.70 20.06
N ARG A 183 -10.13 2.70 19.23
CA ARG A 183 -10.00 2.57 17.77
C ARG A 183 -8.55 2.30 17.33
N ILE A 184 -7.58 2.45 18.24
CA ILE A 184 -6.16 2.25 17.95
C ILE A 184 -5.72 0.94 18.63
N TRP A 185 -5.27 0.00 17.81
CA TRP A 185 -4.75 -1.27 18.28
C TRP A 185 -3.27 -1.35 17.98
N ILE A 186 -2.45 -1.44 19.02
CA ILE A 186 -1.00 -1.61 18.93
C ILE A 186 -0.70 -3.08 19.26
N ILE A 187 -0.25 -3.83 18.29
CA ILE A 187 0.00 -5.26 18.36
C ILE A 187 1.51 -5.50 18.26
N GLY A 188 2.08 -6.07 19.32
CA GLY A 188 3.50 -6.32 19.39
C GLY A 188 3.88 -7.12 20.65
N GLY A 189 5.17 -7.14 21.00
CA GLY A 189 5.67 -7.94 22.10
C GLY A 189 5.95 -9.40 21.72
N ALA A 190 5.84 -10.33 22.65
CA ALA A 190 6.12 -11.75 22.42
C ALA A 190 5.05 -12.38 21.50
N GLY A 191 5.47 -13.11 20.49
CA GLY A 191 4.61 -13.98 19.68
C GLY A 191 4.28 -15.28 20.40
N ARG A 192 3.41 -16.10 19.85
CA ARG A 192 3.05 -17.41 20.41
C ARG A 192 4.23 -18.37 20.44
N SER A 193 5.09 -18.30 19.43
CA SER A 193 6.29 -19.13 19.33
C SER A 193 7.47 -18.49 20.04
N ALA A 194 8.25 -19.28 20.76
CA ALA A 194 9.43 -18.80 21.51
C ALA A 194 10.44 -18.10 20.58
N GLY A 195 10.88 -16.90 20.97
CA GLY A 195 11.85 -16.10 20.24
C GLY A 195 11.27 -15.29 19.09
N ARG A 196 9.99 -15.40 18.77
CA ARG A 196 9.30 -14.56 17.77
C ARG A 196 8.57 -13.40 18.43
N LYS A 197 8.54 -12.26 17.75
CA LYS A 197 7.74 -11.11 18.17
C LYS A 197 6.48 -10.99 17.31
N ALA A 198 5.36 -10.63 17.93
CA ALA A 198 4.05 -10.55 17.28
C ALA A 198 4.00 -9.55 16.11
N HIS A 199 4.88 -8.56 16.08
CA HIS A 199 4.99 -7.57 15.00
C HIS A 199 5.97 -7.94 13.88
N TYR A 200 6.60 -9.12 13.93
CA TYR A 200 7.41 -9.62 12.82
C TYR A 200 6.50 -10.11 11.69
N PHE A 201 6.89 -9.83 10.46
CA PHE A 201 6.06 -10.07 9.29
C PHE A 201 5.64 -11.54 9.13
N ASP A 202 6.56 -12.49 9.38
CA ASP A 202 6.27 -13.92 9.39
C ASP A 202 5.22 -14.30 10.45
N THR A 203 5.34 -13.74 11.65
CA THR A 203 4.39 -13.94 12.75
C THR A 203 3.02 -13.33 12.41
N ILE A 204 2.99 -12.15 11.80
CA ILE A 204 1.73 -11.54 11.34
C ILE A 204 1.01 -12.46 10.36
N ILE A 205 1.73 -13.00 9.38
CA ILE A 205 1.15 -13.90 8.38
C ILE A 205 0.63 -15.19 9.03
N GLU A 206 1.41 -15.79 9.93
CA GLU A 206 1.07 -17.08 10.53
C GLU A 206 -0.04 -16.99 11.58
N GLU A 207 -0.05 -15.93 12.39
CA GLU A 207 -0.90 -15.84 13.58
C GLU A 207 -2.13 -14.93 13.41
N PHE A 208 -2.06 -13.93 12.55
CA PHE A 208 -3.11 -12.91 12.43
C PHE A 208 -3.82 -12.89 11.07
N MET A 209 -3.18 -13.41 10.01
CA MET A 209 -3.85 -13.49 8.71
C MET A 209 -4.66 -14.77 8.61
N PRO A 210 -5.86 -14.71 7.98
CA PRO A 210 -6.64 -15.92 7.73
C PRO A 210 -5.86 -16.86 6.84
N GLN A 211 -5.73 -18.11 7.29
CA GLN A 211 -5.15 -19.17 6.47
C GLN A 211 -6.07 -19.44 5.29
N ARG A 212 -5.50 -19.80 4.13
CA ARG A 212 -6.30 -20.29 3.02
C ARG A 212 -7.14 -21.47 3.51
N PRO A 213 -8.44 -21.55 3.17
CA PRO A 213 -9.18 -22.77 3.39
C PRO A 213 -8.35 -23.91 2.79
N SER A 214 -8.09 -24.95 3.57
CA SER A 214 -7.49 -26.16 3.01
C SER A 214 -8.41 -26.58 1.87
N GLU A 215 -7.89 -26.66 0.65
CA GLU A 215 -8.55 -27.36 -0.43
C GLU A 215 -8.63 -28.83 0.01
N ARG A 216 -9.63 -29.17 0.77
CA ARG A 216 -10.06 -30.55 0.89
C ARG A 216 -10.70 -30.88 -0.45
N ILE A 217 -9.90 -31.43 -1.33
CA ILE A 217 -10.41 -32.31 -2.36
C ILE A 217 -10.95 -33.49 -1.55
N ASP A 218 -12.25 -33.44 -1.27
CA ASP A 218 -12.94 -34.62 -0.84
C ASP A 218 -12.86 -35.62 -2.03
N ASP A 219 -11.92 -36.55 -1.92
CA ASP A 219 -11.91 -37.76 -2.75
C ASP A 219 -13.22 -38.48 -2.47
N ALA A 220 -14.20 -38.29 -3.35
CA ALA A 220 -15.42 -39.05 -3.43
C ALA A 220 -15.32 -40.06 -4.56
#